data_c8bedec998769b0edebeb9efa5eb40b1
#
_entry.id   c8bedec998769b0edebeb9efa5eb40b1
#
_cell.length_a   1.000
_cell.length_b   1.000
_cell.length_c   1.000
_cell.angle_alpha   90.00
_cell.angle_beta   90.00
_cell.angle_gamma   90.00
#
_symmetry.space_group_name_H-M   'P 1'
#
loop_
_entity.id
_entity.type
_entity.pdbx_description
1 polymer ?
#
loop_
_entity_poly.entity_id
_entity_poly.type
_entity_poly.pdbx_seq_one_letter_code
_entity_poly.pdbx_strand_id
1 'polypeptide(L)'
;IGMGMALARPERIARVTVMNTAAFFIPHLPKRIAICRAGALGEFITRGLNGFARAATTMTTSIPLPADVKAGYLAPYASWRRRIGIWNFVRDIPMEPDHRSRATLAKIDESLASLGRPVQILWGERDWCFTPQFREEWQKRFPKAYVHKFEDASHYLIEDEPNGVIARIRDFAS
;
A
#
# COMPACT_ATOMS: atom_id res chain seq x y z
N ILE A 1 3.34 -6.37 5.76
CA ILE A 1 3.50 -7.84 5.66
C ILE A 1 4.77 -8.14 4.87
N GLY A 2 4.92 -7.72 3.60
CA GLY A 2 6.05 -8.07 2.73
C GLY A 2 7.42 -7.75 3.34
N MET A 3 7.62 -6.55 3.91
CA MET A 3 8.89 -6.19 4.55
C MET A 3 9.17 -7.01 5.81
N GLY A 4 8.14 -7.34 6.61
CA GLY A 4 8.32 -8.22 7.76
C GLY A 4 8.78 -9.63 7.34
N MET A 5 8.25 -10.17 6.24
CA MET A 5 8.72 -11.44 5.68
C MET A 5 10.15 -11.33 5.13
N ALA A 6 10.48 -10.25 4.43
CA ALA A 6 11.81 -10.04 3.86
C ALA A 6 12.88 -9.94 4.96
N LEU A 7 12.58 -9.27 6.06
CA LEU A 7 13.47 -9.17 7.23
C LEU A 7 13.61 -10.50 7.99
N ALA A 8 12.53 -11.30 8.05
CA ALA A 8 12.56 -12.59 8.72
C ALA A 8 13.30 -13.67 7.91
N ARG A 9 13.40 -13.53 6.60
CA ARG A 9 14.01 -14.52 5.68
C ARG A 9 14.83 -13.82 4.58
N PRO A 10 15.82 -13.00 4.94
CA PRO A 10 16.59 -12.22 3.97
C PRO A 10 17.36 -13.09 2.97
N GLU A 11 17.71 -14.31 3.34
CA GLU A 11 18.37 -15.27 2.47
C GLU A 11 17.49 -15.72 1.27
N ARG A 12 16.18 -15.56 1.38
CA ARG A 12 15.20 -15.89 0.33
C ARG A 12 14.83 -14.73 -0.56
N ILE A 13 15.35 -13.55 -0.27
CA ILE A 13 15.01 -12.31 -0.97
C ILE A 13 16.22 -11.88 -1.81
N ALA A 14 16.06 -11.84 -3.13
CA ALA A 14 17.09 -11.32 -4.01
C ALA A 14 17.05 -9.78 -4.07
N ARG A 15 15.88 -9.22 -4.28
CA ARG A 15 15.63 -7.78 -4.45
C ARG A 15 14.26 -7.41 -3.90
N VAL A 16 14.02 -6.12 -3.60
CA VAL A 16 12.72 -5.62 -3.14
C VAL A 16 12.29 -4.44 -3.99
N THR A 17 11.08 -4.50 -4.52
CA THR A 17 10.41 -3.33 -5.12
C THR A 17 9.26 -2.91 -4.22
N VAL A 18 9.23 -1.64 -3.82
CA VAL A 18 8.12 -1.02 -3.11
C VAL A 18 7.39 -0.04 -4.00
N MET A 19 6.06 -0.06 -3.94
CA MET A 19 5.19 0.80 -4.73
C MET A 19 4.09 1.35 -3.83
N ASN A 20 3.97 2.67 -3.72
CA ASN A 20 2.88 3.38 -3.04
C ASN A 20 2.42 2.70 -1.72
N THR A 21 3.35 2.48 -0.79
CA THR A 21 3.12 1.73 0.44
C THR A 21 4.01 2.21 1.59
N ALA A 22 3.79 1.68 2.80
CA ALA A 22 4.65 1.92 3.94
C ALA A 22 4.96 0.64 4.74
N ALA A 23 6.13 0.62 5.39
CA ALA A 23 6.50 -0.36 6.40
C ALA A 23 7.04 0.33 7.67
N PHE A 24 6.64 1.56 7.88
CA PHE A 24 6.97 2.45 8.99
C PHE A 24 5.76 3.29 9.34
N PHE A 25 5.80 3.94 10.50
CA PHE A 25 4.71 4.79 10.94
C PHE A 25 4.94 6.25 10.51
N ILE A 26 3.91 6.84 9.90
CA ILE A 26 3.71 8.29 9.76
C ILE A 26 2.33 8.60 10.32
N PRO A 27 2.16 9.69 11.10
CA PRO A 27 0.87 10.08 11.67
C PRO A 27 -0.05 10.70 10.60
N HIS A 28 -0.24 9.97 9.51
CA HIS A 28 -1.09 10.36 8.38
C HIS A 28 -2.15 9.31 8.13
N LEU A 29 -3.40 9.69 8.27
CA LEU A 29 -4.56 8.85 7.93
C LEU A 29 -5.58 9.69 7.18
N PRO A 30 -5.79 9.44 5.89
CA PRO A 30 -6.81 10.16 5.13
C PRO A 30 -8.20 10.02 5.77
N LYS A 31 -8.95 11.12 5.87
CA LYS A 31 -10.30 11.15 6.50
C LYS A 31 -11.23 10.07 5.96
N ARG A 32 -11.14 9.76 4.66
CA ARG A 32 -11.93 8.72 3.99
C ARG A 32 -11.65 7.33 4.54
N ILE A 33 -10.40 7.03 4.90
CA ILE A 33 -10.00 5.78 5.53
C ILE A 33 -10.39 5.80 7.01
N ALA A 34 -10.22 6.93 7.69
CA ALA A 34 -10.61 7.09 9.09
C ALA A 34 -12.11 6.79 9.32
N ILE A 35 -12.99 7.24 8.43
CA ILE A 35 -14.42 6.92 8.48
C ILE A 35 -14.66 5.41 8.39
N CYS A 36 -13.93 4.70 7.53
CA CYS A 36 -14.03 3.26 7.40
C CYS A 36 -13.50 2.51 8.64
N ARG A 37 -12.72 3.14 9.53
CA ARG A 37 -12.28 2.57 10.82
C ARG A 37 -13.28 2.80 11.96
N ALA A 38 -14.25 3.67 11.79
CA ALA A 38 -15.14 4.15 12.86
C ALA A 38 -16.17 3.13 13.32
N GLY A 39 -15.76 2.12 14.11
CA GLY A 39 -16.64 1.18 14.80
C GLY A 39 -17.72 0.57 13.89
N ALA A 40 -18.97 0.50 14.36
CA ALA A 40 -20.10 -0.09 13.63
C ALA A 40 -20.42 0.67 12.33
N LEU A 41 -20.25 1.99 12.28
CA LEU A 41 -20.46 2.79 11.07
C LEU A 41 -19.43 2.39 9.98
N GLY A 42 -18.16 2.31 10.34
CA GLY A 42 -17.11 1.90 9.41
C GLY A 42 -17.29 0.47 8.91
N GLU A 43 -17.75 -0.44 9.78
CA GLU A 43 -18.09 -1.81 9.39
C GLU A 43 -19.25 -1.82 8.40
N PHE A 44 -20.32 -1.08 8.65
CA PHE A 44 -21.46 -0.99 7.74
C PHE A 44 -21.05 -0.41 6.38
N ILE A 45 -20.28 0.67 6.35
CA ILE A 45 -19.78 1.25 5.10
C ILE A 45 -18.92 0.24 4.34
N THR A 46 -17.97 -0.40 5.02
CA THR A 46 -17.01 -1.31 4.38
C THR A 46 -17.66 -2.64 3.98
N ARG A 47 -18.36 -3.29 4.91
CA ARG A 47 -18.93 -4.63 4.69
C ARG A 47 -20.37 -4.59 4.14
N GLY A 48 -21.20 -3.66 4.59
CA GLY A 48 -22.59 -3.51 4.13
C GLY A 48 -22.66 -2.98 2.70
N LEU A 49 -22.09 -1.80 2.48
CA LEU A 49 -22.19 -1.11 1.20
C LEU A 49 -21.07 -1.48 0.21
N ASN A 50 -20.06 -2.26 0.62
CA ASN A 50 -18.82 -2.44 -0.12
C ASN A 50 -18.12 -1.11 -0.45
N GLY A 51 -18.30 -0.12 0.43
CA GLY A 51 -17.94 1.27 0.16
C GLY A 51 -16.44 1.45 -0.03
N PHE A 52 -15.61 0.78 0.77
CA PHE A 52 -14.15 0.86 0.65
C PHE A 52 -13.65 0.36 -0.72
N ALA A 53 -14.04 -0.85 -1.12
CA ALA A 53 -13.58 -1.43 -2.39
C ALA A 53 -14.13 -0.65 -3.60
N ARG A 54 -15.40 -0.22 -3.55
CA ARG A 54 -15.99 0.60 -4.62
C ARG A 54 -15.30 1.95 -4.75
N ALA A 55 -15.06 2.64 -3.64
CA ALA A 55 -14.34 3.90 -3.64
C ALA A 55 -12.90 3.74 -4.19
N ALA A 56 -12.23 2.65 -3.81
CA ALA A 56 -10.90 2.34 -4.33
C ALA A 56 -10.87 2.27 -5.86
N THR A 57 -11.85 1.59 -6.51
CA THR A 57 -11.87 1.48 -7.98
C THR A 57 -12.14 2.79 -8.74
N THR A 58 -12.38 3.89 -8.05
CA THR A 58 -12.66 5.21 -8.66
C THR A 58 -11.75 6.32 -8.19
N MET A 59 -11.06 6.12 -7.07
CA MET A 59 -10.32 7.20 -6.39
C MET A 59 -8.81 6.93 -6.29
N THR A 60 -8.36 5.77 -6.69
CA THR A 60 -6.97 5.35 -6.53
C THR A 60 -6.19 5.33 -7.84
N THR A 61 -6.83 5.64 -8.95
CA THR A 61 -6.21 5.78 -10.28
C THR A 61 -6.36 7.19 -10.80
N SER A 62 -5.40 7.64 -11.58
CA SER A 62 -5.44 8.89 -12.34
C SER A 62 -6.29 8.76 -13.60
N ILE A 63 -6.33 7.56 -14.18
CA ILE A 63 -7.13 7.22 -15.36
C ILE A 63 -8.31 6.35 -14.91
N PRO A 64 -9.54 6.61 -15.37
CA PRO A 64 -10.69 5.77 -15.03
C PRO A 64 -10.48 4.32 -15.45
N LEU A 65 -10.62 3.38 -14.51
CA LEU A 65 -10.52 1.96 -14.82
C LEU A 65 -11.63 1.51 -15.78
N PRO A 66 -11.33 0.61 -16.74
CA PRO A 66 -12.34 -0.08 -17.55
C PRO A 66 -13.36 -0.83 -16.69
N ALA A 67 -14.56 -1.03 -17.21
CA ALA A 67 -15.66 -1.62 -16.46
C ALA A 67 -15.37 -3.08 -16.02
N ASP A 68 -14.74 -3.86 -16.86
CA ASP A 68 -14.31 -5.23 -16.61
C ASP A 68 -13.21 -5.30 -15.55
N VAL A 69 -12.24 -4.39 -15.58
CA VAL A 69 -11.20 -4.27 -14.53
C VAL A 69 -11.84 -3.92 -13.20
N LYS A 70 -12.76 -2.93 -13.15
CA LYS A 70 -13.52 -2.63 -11.93
C LYS A 70 -14.28 -3.83 -11.41
N ALA A 71 -14.95 -4.58 -12.30
CA ALA A 71 -15.65 -5.79 -11.94
C ALA A 71 -14.69 -6.84 -11.36
N GLY A 72 -13.51 -7.00 -11.93
CA GLY A 72 -12.45 -7.88 -11.41
C GLY A 72 -12.03 -7.53 -9.99
N TYR A 73 -11.77 -6.25 -9.71
CA TYR A 73 -11.45 -5.77 -8.35
C TYR A 73 -12.58 -6.01 -7.34
N LEU A 74 -13.83 -5.93 -7.75
CA LEU A 74 -14.98 -6.08 -6.87
C LEU A 74 -15.43 -7.54 -6.68
N ALA A 75 -15.14 -8.43 -7.62
CA ALA A 75 -15.59 -9.82 -7.62
C ALA A 75 -15.23 -10.59 -6.33
N PRO A 76 -14.02 -10.48 -5.74
CA PRO A 76 -13.70 -11.15 -4.49
C PRO A 76 -14.58 -10.69 -3.31
N TYR A 77 -15.15 -9.49 -3.39
CA TYR A 77 -15.86 -8.80 -2.31
C TYR A 77 -17.37 -8.76 -2.53
N ALA A 78 -17.95 -9.79 -3.13
CA ALA A 78 -19.36 -9.83 -3.50
C ALA A 78 -20.35 -9.90 -2.31
N SER A 79 -19.92 -10.32 -1.11
CA SER A 79 -20.79 -10.49 0.04
C SER A 79 -20.22 -9.89 1.33
N TRP A 80 -21.10 -9.65 2.30
CA TRP A 80 -20.72 -9.21 3.65
C TRP A 80 -19.58 -10.05 4.26
N ARG A 81 -19.67 -11.38 4.15
CA ARG A 81 -18.67 -12.30 4.72
C ARG A 81 -17.31 -12.13 4.04
N ARG A 82 -17.28 -12.00 2.71
CA ARG A 82 -16.04 -11.87 1.94
C ARG A 82 -15.31 -10.55 2.18
N ARG A 83 -16.01 -9.51 2.67
CA ARG A 83 -15.43 -8.19 2.95
C ARG A 83 -14.77 -8.09 4.33
N ILE A 84 -14.79 -9.15 5.13
CA ILE A 84 -14.16 -9.17 6.46
C ILE A 84 -12.66 -8.89 6.39
N GLY A 85 -11.99 -9.33 5.33
CA GLY A 85 -10.57 -9.05 5.10
C GLY A 85 -10.30 -7.55 4.99
N ILE A 86 -11.03 -6.83 4.14
CA ILE A 86 -10.90 -5.37 4.01
C ILE A 86 -11.14 -4.69 5.36
N TRP A 87 -12.21 -5.05 6.06
CA TRP A 87 -12.55 -4.49 7.35
C TRP A 87 -11.42 -4.68 8.37
N ASN A 88 -10.87 -5.88 8.46
CA ASN A 88 -9.78 -6.17 9.37
C ASN A 88 -8.49 -5.40 8.99
N PHE A 89 -8.15 -5.30 7.70
CA PHE A 89 -6.98 -4.51 7.26
C PHE A 89 -7.12 -3.03 7.59
N VAL A 90 -8.29 -2.44 7.36
CA VAL A 90 -8.54 -1.03 7.67
C VAL A 90 -8.43 -0.78 9.18
N ARG A 91 -8.92 -1.69 10.00
CA ARG A 91 -8.80 -1.61 11.47
C ARG A 91 -7.37 -1.85 11.97
N ASP A 92 -6.59 -2.62 11.24
CA ASP A 92 -5.22 -2.96 11.63
C ASP A 92 -4.20 -1.85 11.32
N ILE A 93 -4.63 -0.72 10.78
CA ILE A 93 -3.76 0.46 10.64
C ILE A 93 -3.46 1.02 12.04
N PRO A 94 -2.19 0.99 12.51
CA PRO A 94 -1.85 1.22 13.91
C PRO A 94 -1.69 2.71 14.24
N MET A 95 -2.79 3.46 14.22
CA MET A 95 -2.78 4.90 14.51
C MET A 95 -2.63 5.18 16.00
N GLU A 96 -3.23 4.36 16.85
CA GLU A 96 -3.20 4.50 18.30
C GLU A 96 -1.88 3.93 18.87
N PRO A 97 -1.27 4.57 19.91
CA PRO A 97 0.00 4.10 20.49
C PRO A 97 -0.07 2.68 21.07
N ASP A 98 -1.21 2.29 21.63
CA ASP A 98 -1.49 0.99 22.24
C ASP A 98 -2.02 -0.05 21.25
N HIS A 99 -2.08 0.28 19.94
CA HIS A 99 -2.58 -0.65 18.95
C HIS A 99 -1.67 -1.89 18.85
N ARG A 100 -2.29 -3.08 18.83
CA ARG A 100 -1.58 -4.38 18.83
C ARG A 100 -0.49 -4.51 17.76
N SER A 101 -0.66 -3.90 16.59
CA SER A 101 0.30 -3.97 15.47
C SER A 101 1.40 -2.90 15.56
N ARG A 102 1.30 -1.95 16.51
CA ARG A 102 2.23 -0.82 16.60
C ARG A 102 3.66 -1.27 16.91
N ALA A 103 3.82 -2.13 17.90
CA ALA A 103 5.14 -2.66 18.27
C ALA A 103 5.79 -3.48 17.14
N THR A 104 4.98 -4.26 16.42
CA THR A 104 5.47 -5.03 15.27
C THR A 104 5.92 -4.10 14.13
N LEU A 105 5.16 -3.05 13.85
CA LEU A 105 5.52 -2.07 12.82
C LEU A 105 6.80 -1.31 13.21
N ALA A 106 6.97 -0.92 14.47
CA ALA A 106 8.18 -0.29 14.98
C ALA A 106 9.43 -1.17 14.79
N LYS A 107 9.32 -2.45 15.17
CA LYS A 107 10.42 -3.42 14.96
C LYS A 107 10.78 -3.59 13.49
N ILE A 108 9.79 -3.60 12.60
CA ILE A 108 10.04 -3.65 11.15
C ILE A 108 10.78 -2.39 10.73
N ASP A 109 10.31 -1.20 11.12
CA ASP A 109 10.91 0.09 10.77
C ASP A 109 12.37 0.18 11.21
N GLU A 110 12.67 -0.14 12.45
CA GLU A 110 14.02 -0.18 13.03
C GLU A 110 14.96 -1.13 12.26
N SER A 111 14.41 -2.21 11.70
CA SER A 111 15.18 -3.24 11.01
C SER A 111 15.31 -3.00 9.51
N LEU A 112 14.60 -2.04 8.90
CA LEU A 112 14.60 -1.85 7.45
C LEU A 112 16.01 -1.65 6.87
N ALA A 113 16.84 -0.84 7.52
CA ALA A 113 18.20 -0.56 7.07
C ALA A 113 19.11 -1.82 7.07
N SER A 114 18.79 -2.82 7.88
CA SER A 114 19.57 -4.07 7.97
C SER A 114 19.21 -5.11 6.91
N LEU A 115 18.25 -4.85 6.03
CA LEU A 115 17.80 -5.80 5.00
C LEU A 115 18.94 -6.29 4.10
N GLY A 116 19.93 -5.44 3.79
CA GLY A 116 21.12 -5.81 3.02
C GLY A 116 20.83 -6.30 1.60
N ARG A 117 19.70 -5.91 1.02
CA ARG A 117 19.28 -6.27 -0.35
C ARG A 117 19.05 -5.02 -1.19
N PRO A 118 19.24 -5.09 -2.52
CA PRO A 118 18.88 -3.99 -3.39
C PRO A 118 17.39 -3.65 -3.29
N VAL A 119 17.08 -2.35 -3.22
CA VAL A 119 15.72 -1.84 -3.12
C VAL A 119 15.43 -0.93 -4.30
N GLN A 120 14.26 -1.08 -4.88
CA GLN A 120 13.67 -0.19 -5.86
C GLN A 120 12.41 0.44 -5.29
N ILE A 121 12.23 1.73 -5.54
CA ILE A 121 11.07 2.52 -5.13
C ILE A 121 10.41 3.05 -6.40
N LEU A 122 9.22 2.55 -6.71
CA LEU A 122 8.38 3.04 -7.80
C LEU A 122 7.20 3.79 -7.18
N TRP A 123 6.97 5.05 -7.60
CA TRP A 123 6.01 5.88 -6.90
C TRP A 123 5.13 6.71 -7.84
N GLY A 124 3.81 6.59 -7.65
CA GLY A 124 2.84 7.48 -8.27
C GLY A 124 2.74 8.76 -7.43
N GLU A 125 3.16 9.89 -7.97
CA GLU A 125 3.25 11.17 -7.24
C GLU A 125 1.87 11.79 -6.91
N ARG A 126 0.79 11.35 -7.60
CA ARG A 126 -0.59 11.78 -7.33
C ARG A 126 -1.29 10.94 -6.26
N ASP A 127 -0.58 10.04 -5.60
CA ASP A 127 -1.17 9.23 -4.52
C ASP A 127 -1.55 10.10 -3.32
N TRP A 128 -2.83 10.19 -3.05
CA TRP A 128 -3.38 10.90 -1.90
C TRP A 128 -3.37 10.08 -0.61
N CYS A 129 -3.19 8.76 -0.73
CA CYS A 129 -3.15 7.84 0.41
C CYS A 129 -1.73 7.71 0.96
N PHE A 130 -0.79 7.35 0.11
CA PHE A 130 0.65 7.34 0.39
C PHE A 130 1.31 8.47 -0.39
N THR A 131 1.23 9.67 0.17
CA THR A 131 1.75 10.90 -0.44
C THR A 131 3.26 10.83 -0.70
N PRO A 132 3.85 11.74 -1.49
CA PRO A 132 5.30 11.80 -1.71
C PRO A 132 6.15 11.77 -0.44
N GLN A 133 5.60 12.22 0.71
CA GLN A 133 6.25 12.13 2.01
C GLN A 133 6.63 10.68 2.37
N PHE A 134 5.79 9.70 2.04
CA PHE A 134 6.11 8.29 2.29
C PHE A 134 7.26 7.79 1.42
N ARG A 135 7.33 8.23 0.15
CA ARG A 135 8.46 7.95 -0.73
C ARG A 135 9.77 8.49 -0.17
N GLU A 136 9.74 9.73 0.34
CA GLU A 136 10.92 10.38 0.96
C GLU A 136 11.37 9.61 2.20
N GLU A 137 10.44 9.14 3.01
CA GLU A 137 10.75 8.29 4.18
C GLU A 137 11.36 6.94 3.77
N TRP A 138 10.92 6.34 2.65
CA TRP A 138 11.59 5.18 2.08
C TRP A 138 13.02 5.50 1.66
N GLN A 139 13.25 6.63 0.99
CA GLN A 139 14.58 7.05 0.53
C GLN A 139 15.55 7.30 1.70
N LYS A 140 15.07 7.86 2.82
CA LYS A 140 15.88 8.02 4.04
C LYS A 140 16.36 6.67 4.58
N ARG A 141 15.51 5.65 4.56
CA ARG A 141 15.83 4.29 5.06
C ARG A 141 16.69 3.51 4.08
N PHE A 142 16.54 3.77 2.80
CA PHE A 142 17.29 3.13 1.72
C PHE A 142 17.93 4.16 0.80
N PRO A 143 19.00 4.84 1.26
CA PRO A 143 19.62 5.94 0.50
C PRO A 143 20.27 5.51 -0.83
N LYS A 144 20.49 4.21 -1.01
CA LYS A 144 21.01 3.61 -2.25
C LYS A 144 19.91 2.98 -3.13
N ALA A 145 18.64 3.19 -2.81
CA ALA A 145 17.53 2.64 -3.59
C ALA A 145 17.47 3.27 -5.00
N TYR A 146 17.06 2.46 -5.97
CA TYR A 146 16.69 2.94 -7.29
C TYR A 146 15.30 3.57 -7.23
N VAL A 147 15.19 4.87 -7.43
CA VAL A 147 13.93 5.61 -7.31
C VAL A 147 13.43 6.03 -8.68
N HIS A 148 12.18 5.71 -8.98
CA HIS A 148 11.49 6.21 -10.15
C HIS A 148 10.13 6.76 -9.78
N LYS A 149 9.84 7.97 -10.25
CA LYS A 149 8.58 8.68 -10.04
C LYS A 149 7.75 8.62 -11.30
N PHE A 150 6.46 8.39 -11.13
CA PHE A 150 5.47 8.51 -12.18
C PHE A 150 4.59 9.71 -11.83
N GLU A 151 4.87 10.85 -12.46
CA GLU A 151 4.31 12.17 -12.09
C GLU A 151 2.78 12.20 -12.22
N ASP A 152 2.22 11.43 -13.16
CA ASP A 152 0.79 11.42 -13.44
C ASP A 152 0.05 10.23 -12.82
N ALA A 153 0.73 9.28 -12.21
CA ALA A 153 0.14 8.09 -11.62
C ALA A 153 -0.26 8.28 -10.15
N SER A 154 -1.28 7.54 -9.73
CA SER A 154 -1.82 7.54 -8.37
C SER A 154 -1.51 6.24 -7.62
N HIS A 155 -2.37 5.87 -6.66
CA HIS A 155 -2.16 4.75 -5.73
C HIS A 155 -2.12 3.38 -6.43
N TYR A 156 -2.98 3.15 -7.43
CA TYR A 156 -2.96 1.93 -8.24
C TYR A 156 -1.98 2.10 -9.41
N LEU A 157 -0.72 2.28 -9.05
CA LEU A 157 0.37 2.56 -9.98
C LEU A 157 0.42 1.59 -11.17
N ILE A 158 0.15 0.31 -10.94
CA ILE A 158 0.15 -0.72 -12.00
C ILE A 158 -0.98 -0.51 -13.02
N GLU A 159 -2.09 0.08 -12.59
CA GLU A 159 -3.21 0.40 -13.48
C GLU A 159 -2.96 1.67 -14.28
N ASP A 160 -2.33 2.67 -13.66
CA ASP A 160 -2.03 3.94 -14.32
C ASP A 160 -0.83 3.82 -15.29
N GLU A 161 0.20 3.04 -14.91
CA GLU A 161 1.48 2.97 -15.63
C GLU A 161 2.00 1.52 -15.81
N PRO A 162 1.22 0.59 -16.38
CA PRO A 162 1.57 -0.82 -16.45
C PRO A 162 2.89 -1.06 -17.19
N ASN A 163 3.09 -0.42 -18.33
CA ASN A 163 4.28 -0.63 -19.16
C ASN A 163 5.53 -0.05 -18.49
N GLY A 164 5.42 1.14 -17.92
CA GLY A 164 6.51 1.79 -17.19
C GLY A 164 6.97 0.97 -15.98
N VAL A 165 6.00 0.49 -15.19
CA VAL A 165 6.28 -0.37 -14.02
C VAL A 165 6.93 -1.68 -14.43
N ILE A 166 6.40 -2.38 -15.45
CA ILE A 166 6.97 -3.65 -15.95
C ILE A 166 8.40 -3.44 -16.44
N ALA A 167 8.68 -2.39 -17.23
CA ALA A 167 10.02 -2.10 -17.72
C ALA A 167 10.99 -1.90 -16.54
N ARG A 168 10.64 -1.06 -15.57
CA ARG A 168 11.49 -0.79 -14.39
C ARG A 168 11.75 -2.03 -13.53
N ILE A 169 10.74 -2.89 -13.36
CA ILE A 169 10.93 -4.14 -12.61
C ILE A 169 11.86 -5.10 -13.37
N ARG A 170 11.71 -5.22 -14.69
CA ARG A 170 12.59 -6.07 -15.51
C ARG A 170 14.05 -5.60 -15.47
N ASP A 171 14.28 -4.30 -15.66
CA ASP A 171 15.63 -3.71 -15.59
C ASP A 171 16.27 -3.94 -14.22
N PHE A 172 15.49 -3.83 -13.15
CA PHE A 172 15.96 -4.04 -11.79
C PHE A 172 16.16 -5.52 -11.44
N ALA A 173 15.45 -6.43 -12.09
CA ALA A 173 15.55 -7.88 -11.86
C ALA A 173 16.76 -8.53 -12.59
N SER A 174 17.22 -7.91 -13.68
CA SER A 174 18.43 -8.35 -14.41
C SER A 174 19.71 -8.03 -13.63
#